data_45ea8aea40edff969b1ce11eddf7b128
#
_entry.id   45ea8aea40edff969b1ce11eddf7b128
#
_cell.length_a   1.000
_cell.length_b   1.000
_cell.length_c   1.000
_cell.angle_alpha   90.00
_cell.angle_beta   90.00
_cell.angle_gamma   90.00
#
_symmetry.space_group_name_H-M   'P 1'
#
loop_
_entity.id
_entity.type
_entity.pdbx_description
1 polymer ?
#
loop_
_entity_poly.entity_id
_entity_poly.type
_entity_poly.pdbx_seq_one_letter_code
_entity_poly.pdbx_strand_id
1 'polypeptide(L)'
;MSKLIRWSPLALLALLPVLLLAVPLMSSSPKAATAAQEGGYVGMDQCAACHEETVTAFKETIHGKKGFEMRSSHACETCHGPGKAHVDAGGGKGSMKNPANLTQEEKSGMCLTCHDRGTKFRWEGSAHDSRGLACQSCHSIHKAEGEKAQLKTASESELCFTCHKQKQSQFFRPSHHPIREGKMECSTCHNPHAVQEGKLVDQAAVTEKCYECHAEKRGPFLWEHVPVREDCMTCHEPHGSNHMKMLKVKEPFLCQRCHSDTRHPGTLYDQAQLTNDSNRLIGRSCTNCHQTVHGSNHPSGRTYLR
;
A
#
# COMPACT_ATOMS: atom_id res chain seq x y z
N MET A 1 -20.21 -68.70 7.30
CA MET A 1 -21.62 -69.18 7.51
C MET A 1 -22.44 -68.00 8.01
N SER A 2 -23.42 -67.64 7.20
CA SER A 2 -24.73 -67.05 7.44
C SER A 2 -24.78 -65.72 8.22
N LYS A 3 -25.59 -64.75 7.89
CA LYS A 3 -26.69 -64.58 6.90
C LYS A 3 -26.92 -63.06 6.79
N LEU A 4 -27.23 -62.65 5.57
CA LEU A 4 -27.88 -61.40 5.21
C LEU A 4 -29.22 -61.21 5.94
N ILE A 5 -29.51 -59.97 6.35
CA ILE A 5 -30.88 -59.49 6.41
C ILE A 5 -30.90 -58.08 5.82
N ARG A 6 -31.51 -57.98 4.65
CA ARG A 6 -31.97 -56.75 4.02
C ARG A 6 -33.29 -56.35 4.69
N TRP A 7 -33.39 -55.10 5.06
CA TRP A 7 -34.68 -54.45 5.29
C TRP A 7 -34.66 -53.09 4.65
N SER A 8 -35.47 -52.96 3.64
CA SER A 8 -35.99 -51.71 3.15
C SER A 8 -37.37 -51.54 3.73
N PRO A 9 -37.77 -50.41 4.18
CA PRO A 9 -39.08 -49.91 3.79
C PRO A 9 -39.21 -48.41 3.54
N LEU A 10 -39.90 -48.11 2.48
CA LEU A 10 -41.07 -47.24 2.38
C LEU A 10 -41.06 -45.89 3.10
N ALA A 11 -40.92 -44.95 2.28
CA ALA A 11 -41.67 -43.68 2.10
C ALA A 11 -42.64 -43.32 3.27
N LEU A 12 -42.37 -42.18 3.85
CA LEU A 12 -43.39 -41.29 4.38
C LEU A 12 -43.04 -39.87 3.92
N LEU A 13 -43.71 -39.45 2.83
CA LEU A 13 -43.82 -38.06 2.40
C LEU A 13 -44.61 -37.30 3.45
N ALA A 14 -43.96 -36.54 4.29
CA ALA A 14 -44.57 -35.48 5.08
C ALA A 14 -44.51 -34.19 4.28
N LEU A 15 -45.59 -33.84 3.65
CA LEU A 15 -45.83 -32.51 3.06
C LEU A 15 -45.87 -31.48 4.19
N LEU A 16 -44.78 -30.76 4.37
CA LEU A 16 -44.78 -29.54 5.15
C LEU A 16 -45.10 -28.38 4.18
N PRO A 17 -46.09 -27.55 4.46
CA PRO A 17 -46.34 -26.35 3.66
C PRO A 17 -45.18 -25.38 3.92
N VAL A 18 -44.41 -25.10 2.87
CA VAL A 18 -43.46 -23.99 2.84
C VAL A 18 -44.25 -22.71 2.89
N LEU A 19 -44.36 -22.13 4.06
CA LEU A 19 -44.86 -20.79 4.29
C LEU A 19 -43.80 -19.82 3.70
N LEU A 20 -43.97 -19.43 2.46
CA LEU A 20 -43.22 -18.34 1.82
C LEU A 20 -43.53 -17.03 2.56
N LEU A 21 -42.77 -16.76 3.61
CA LEU A 21 -42.66 -15.41 4.15
C LEU A 21 -42.02 -14.54 3.06
N ALA A 22 -42.85 -13.85 2.32
CA ALA A 22 -42.41 -12.76 1.45
C ALA A 22 -41.78 -11.69 2.33
N VAL A 23 -40.47 -11.77 2.49
CA VAL A 23 -39.68 -10.64 3.00
C VAL A 23 -39.73 -9.58 1.92
N PRO A 24 -40.29 -8.39 2.16
CA PRO A 24 -40.20 -7.33 1.21
C PRO A 24 -38.70 -7.02 1.05
N LEU A 25 -38.13 -7.34 -0.10
CA LEU A 25 -36.90 -6.73 -0.53
C LEU A 25 -37.15 -5.23 -0.55
N MET A 26 -36.77 -4.54 0.52
CA MET A 26 -36.53 -3.12 0.45
C MET A 26 -35.38 -2.94 -0.53
N SER A 27 -35.71 -2.85 -1.80
CA SER A 27 -34.88 -2.21 -2.80
C SER A 27 -34.58 -0.81 -2.26
N SER A 28 -33.44 -0.67 -1.61
CA SER A 28 -32.80 0.64 -1.52
C SER A 28 -32.40 0.97 -2.95
N SER A 29 -33.34 1.55 -3.69
CA SER A 29 -33.00 2.25 -4.91
C SER A 29 -31.82 3.14 -4.60
N PRO A 30 -30.71 3.08 -5.38
CA PRO A 30 -29.71 4.12 -5.28
C PRO A 30 -30.47 5.44 -5.42
N LYS A 31 -30.35 6.29 -4.42
CA LYS A 31 -30.95 7.63 -4.41
C LYS A 31 -30.52 8.23 -5.74
N ALA A 32 -31.44 8.28 -6.67
CA ALA A 32 -31.23 8.84 -7.98
C ALA A 32 -30.51 10.16 -7.77
N ALA A 33 -29.41 10.33 -8.49
CA ALA A 33 -28.74 11.61 -8.59
C ALA A 33 -29.83 12.66 -8.73
N THR A 34 -29.96 13.48 -7.74
CA THR A 34 -30.95 14.56 -7.69
C THR A 34 -30.93 15.26 -9.03
N ALA A 35 -32.11 15.39 -9.59
CA ALA A 35 -32.40 16.08 -10.83
C ALA A 35 -31.40 17.22 -11.06
N ALA A 36 -30.85 17.27 -12.27
CA ALA A 36 -30.02 18.37 -12.73
C ALA A 36 -30.66 19.67 -12.22
N GLN A 37 -29.98 20.31 -11.27
CA GLN A 37 -30.42 21.63 -10.88
C GLN A 37 -30.43 22.46 -12.15
N GLU A 38 -31.54 23.14 -12.43
CA GLU A 38 -31.71 24.08 -13.54
C GLU A 38 -30.82 25.34 -13.38
N GLY A 39 -29.64 25.19 -12.79
CA GLY A 39 -28.58 26.17 -12.74
C GLY A 39 -27.63 25.93 -13.90
N GLY A 40 -27.68 26.78 -14.91
CA GLY A 40 -26.83 26.64 -16.10
C GLY A 40 -25.35 26.66 -15.79
N TYR A 41 -24.57 26.04 -16.64
CA TYR A 41 -23.12 26.15 -16.64
C TYR A 41 -22.73 27.53 -17.20
N VAL A 42 -21.69 28.14 -16.65
CA VAL A 42 -21.22 29.48 -17.02
C VAL A 42 -19.85 29.47 -17.72
N GLY A 43 -19.10 28.39 -17.56
CA GLY A 43 -17.80 28.23 -18.16
C GLY A 43 -16.64 28.81 -17.39
N MET A 44 -15.44 28.36 -17.76
CA MET A 44 -14.19 28.67 -17.04
C MET A 44 -13.84 30.16 -17.07
N ASP A 45 -14.18 30.89 -18.11
CA ASP A 45 -13.87 32.32 -18.25
C ASP A 45 -14.62 33.16 -17.21
N GLN A 46 -15.85 32.78 -16.86
CA GLN A 46 -16.59 33.44 -15.78
C GLN A 46 -15.94 33.15 -14.42
N CYS A 47 -15.42 31.96 -14.22
CA CYS A 47 -14.67 31.63 -13.02
C CYS A 47 -13.39 32.46 -12.90
N ALA A 48 -12.67 32.64 -14.00
CA ALA A 48 -11.41 33.38 -14.08
C ALA A 48 -11.57 34.85 -13.68
N ALA A 49 -12.75 35.46 -13.89
CA ALA A 49 -13.01 36.85 -13.54
C ALA A 49 -12.79 37.16 -12.04
N CYS A 50 -12.99 36.15 -11.17
CA CYS A 50 -12.78 36.28 -9.71
C CYS A 50 -11.70 35.35 -9.18
N HIS A 51 -11.42 34.23 -9.87
CA HIS A 51 -10.49 33.17 -9.46
C HIS A 51 -9.29 33.04 -10.43
N GLU A 52 -8.75 34.16 -10.94
CA GLU A 52 -7.69 34.18 -11.97
C GLU A 52 -6.47 33.35 -11.60
N GLU A 53 -5.96 33.50 -10.36
CA GLU A 53 -4.80 32.76 -9.89
C GLU A 53 -5.05 31.24 -9.90
N THR A 54 -6.21 30.81 -9.41
CA THR A 54 -6.59 29.41 -9.37
C THR A 54 -6.75 28.80 -10.76
N VAL A 55 -7.39 29.54 -11.68
CA VAL A 55 -7.59 29.11 -13.06
C VAL A 55 -6.25 29.03 -13.81
N THR A 56 -5.36 29.98 -13.59
CA THR A 56 -4.02 30.00 -14.19
C THR A 56 -3.21 28.79 -13.71
N ALA A 57 -3.18 28.55 -12.39
CA ALA A 57 -2.49 27.41 -11.83
C ALA A 57 -3.09 26.08 -12.30
N PHE A 58 -4.43 25.97 -12.37
CA PHE A 58 -5.12 24.79 -12.85
C PHE A 58 -4.75 24.44 -14.30
N LYS A 59 -4.65 25.44 -15.20
CA LYS A 59 -4.27 25.26 -16.61
C LYS A 59 -2.90 24.56 -16.75
N GLU A 60 -2.01 24.70 -15.78
CA GLU A 60 -0.70 24.04 -15.77
C GLU A 60 -0.77 22.58 -15.29
N THR A 61 -1.86 22.16 -14.66
CA THR A 61 -2.03 20.79 -14.17
C THR A 61 -2.34 19.78 -15.29
N ILE A 62 -2.23 18.49 -14.99
CA ILE A 62 -2.62 17.42 -15.93
C ILE A 62 -4.09 17.56 -16.35
N HIS A 63 -4.97 17.90 -15.40
CA HIS A 63 -6.38 18.10 -15.67
C HIS A 63 -6.62 19.29 -16.61
N GLY A 64 -5.89 20.38 -16.40
CA GLY A 64 -5.98 21.56 -17.27
C GLY A 64 -5.37 21.35 -18.67
N LYS A 65 -4.26 20.60 -18.76
CA LYS A 65 -3.53 20.37 -20.04
C LYS A 65 -4.09 19.25 -20.89
N LYS A 66 -4.40 18.10 -20.26
CA LYS A 66 -4.76 16.85 -20.95
C LYS A 66 -6.19 16.39 -20.68
N GLY A 67 -6.92 17.13 -19.88
CA GLY A 67 -8.27 16.79 -19.52
C GLY A 67 -9.17 16.70 -20.74
N PHE A 68 -9.93 15.72 -20.82
CA PHE A 68 -11.00 15.35 -21.71
C PHE A 68 -12.07 16.45 -21.71
N GLU A 69 -13.02 16.38 -20.90
CA GLU A 69 -14.02 17.44 -20.73
C GLU A 69 -13.47 18.68 -20.00
N MET A 70 -12.33 18.56 -19.38
CA MET A 70 -11.60 19.69 -18.83
C MET A 70 -11.15 20.71 -19.88
N ARG A 71 -11.12 20.32 -21.14
CA ARG A 71 -10.94 21.22 -22.28
C ARG A 71 -12.22 21.92 -22.69
N SER A 72 -13.34 21.48 -22.15
CA SER A 72 -14.62 22.16 -22.35
C SER A 72 -14.65 23.45 -21.54
N SER A 73 -15.57 24.34 -21.93
CA SER A 73 -15.85 25.57 -21.16
C SER A 73 -16.24 25.29 -19.71
N HIS A 74 -16.62 24.06 -19.37
CA HIS A 74 -17.14 23.65 -18.08
C HIS A 74 -16.11 23.01 -17.12
N ALA A 75 -14.83 23.13 -17.42
CA ALA A 75 -13.75 22.44 -16.69
C ALA A 75 -13.87 22.48 -15.14
N CYS A 76 -14.08 23.66 -14.57
CA CYS A 76 -14.24 23.83 -13.13
C CYS A 76 -15.52 23.19 -12.62
N GLU A 77 -16.58 23.32 -13.38
CA GLU A 77 -17.93 22.87 -13.05
C GLU A 77 -18.09 21.35 -13.15
N THR A 78 -17.18 20.67 -13.82
CA THR A 78 -17.11 19.20 -13.83
C THR A 78 -16.98 18.63 -12.41
N CYS A 79 -16.23 19.31 -11.56
CA CYS A 79 -16.01 18.94 -10.16
C CYS A 79 -16.90 19.72 -9.20
N HIS A 80 -17.08 21.01 -9.44
CA HIS A 80 -17.77 21.91 -8.52
C HIS A 80 -19.29 22.01 -8.78
N GLY A 81 -19.78 21.49 -9.90
CA GLY A 81 -21.17 21.63 -10.36
C GLY A 81 -21.47 22.98 -11.01
N PRO A 82 -22.70 23.19 -11.51
CA PRO A 82 -23.10 24.39 -12.22
C PRO A 82 -22.87 25.68 -11.43
N GLY A 83 -22.21 26.66 -12.07
CA GLY A 83 -21.75 27.89 -11.43
C GLY A 83 -22.72 29.06 -11.49
N LYS A 84 -23.81 28.98 -12.28
CA LYS A 84 -24.67 30.13 -12.53
C LYS A 84 -25.21 30.80 -11.25
N ALA A 85 -25.75 30.02 -10.33
CA ALA A 85 -26.27 30.55 -9.08
C ALA A 85 -25.19 31.25 -8.23
N HIS A 86 -23.96 30.77 -8.30
CA HIS A 86 -22.81 31.36 -7.61
C HIS A 86 -22.42 32.71 -8.22
N VAL A 87 -22.39 32.78 -9.56
CA VAL A 87 -22.03 34.01 -10.29
C VAL A 87 -23.15 35.06 -10.14
N ASP A 88 -24.39 34.65 -10.32
CA ASP A 88 -25.56 35.55 -10.19
C ASP A 88 -25.66 36.18 -8.78
N ALA A 89 -25.25 35.45 -7.75
CA ALA A 89 -25.18 35.91 -6.38
C ALA A 89 -23.93 36.77 -6.06
N GLY A 90 -23.08 37.04 -7.04
CA GLY A 90 -21.82 37.76 -6.84
C GLY A 90 -20.77 36.97 -6.05
N GLY A 91 -20.86 35.66 -6.06
CA GLY A 91 -20.03 34.76 -5.25
C GLY A 91 -20.69 34.33 -3.94
N GLY A 92 -19.90 33.84 -3.01
CA GLY A 92 -20.36 33.42 -1.67
C GLY A 92 -20.31 31.90 -1.43
N LYS A 93 -20.40 31.55 -0.15
CA LYS A 93 -20.33 30.14 0.29
C LYS A 93 -21.69 29.46 0.14
N GLY A 94 -21.70 28.23 -0.35
CA GLY A 94 -22.86 27.35 -0.33
C GLY A 94 -23.62 27.20 -1.64
N SER A 95 -23.35 28.03 -2.65
CA SER A 95 -24.00 27.94 -3.97
C SER A 95 -23.32 26.96 -4.94
N MET A 96 -22.13 26.48 -4.62
CA MET A 96 -21.41 25.46 -5.36
C MET A 96 -20.86 24.38 -4.41
N LYS A 97 -20.53 23.21 -4.94
CA LYS A 97 -19.84 22.17 -4.18
C LYS A 97 -18.45 22.66 -3.76
N ASN A 98 -18.29 22.92 -2.48
CA ASN A 98 -17.00 23.25 -1.88
C ASN A 98 -16.46 22.03 -1.14
N PRO A 99 -15.34 21.42 -1.58
CA PRO A 99 -14.75 20.27 -0.91
C PRO A 99 -14.48 20.49 0.59
N ALA A 100 -14.25 21.73 1.03
CA ALA A 100 -14.05 22.03 2.45
C ALA A 100 -15.25 21.63 3.33
N ASN A 101 -16.46 21.64 2.76
CA ASN A 101 -17.70 21.35 3.48
C ASN A 101 -18.20 19.91 3.30
N LEU A 102 -17.50 19.10 2.51
CA LEU A 102 -17.86 17.72 2.22
C LEU A 102 -17.22 16.76 3.21
N THR A 103 -17.85 15.61 3.40
CA THR A 103 -17.24 14.46 4.09
C THR A 103 -16.04 13.91 3.30
N GLN A 104 -15.22 13.08 3.91
CA GLN A 104 -14.07 12.48 3.20
C GLN A 104 -14.51 11.53 2.07
N GLU A 105 -15.62 10.83 2.30
CA GLU A 105 -16.23 9.96 1.29
C GLU A 105 -16.74 10.78 0.09
N GLU A 106 -17.48 11.87 0.32
CA GLU A 106 -17.95 12.76 -0.73
C GLU A 106 -16.78 13.38 -1.52
N LYS A 107 -15.71 13.76 -0.81
CA LYS A 107 -14.48 14.28 -1.43
C LYS A 107 -13.85 13.26 -2.35
N SER A 108 -13.71 12.02 -1.90
CA SER A 108 -13.15 10.94 -2.72
C SER A 108 -14.07 10.60 -3.88
N GLY A 109 -15.39 10.58 -3.64
CA GLY A 109 -16.42 10.32 -4.67
C GLY A 109 -16.33 11.28 -5.85
N MET A 110 -15.99 12.56 -5.65
CA MET A 110 -15.79 13.51 -6.75
C MET A 110 -14.70 13.04 -7.74
N CYS A 111 -13.66 12.40 -7.25
CA CYS A 111 -12.56 11.91 -8.07
C CYS A 111 -12.88 10.54 -8.69
N LEU A 112 -13.53 9.67 -7.91
CA LEU A 112 -13.84 8.30 -8.30
C LEU A 112 -14.87 8.21 -9.44
N THR A 113 -15.63 9.25 -9.71
CA THR A 113 -16.48 9.30 -10.91
C THR A 113 -15.72 9.05 -12.21
N CYS A 114 -14.42 9.39 -12.22
CA CYS A 114 -13.55 9.21 -13.40
C CYS A 114 -12.34 8.31 -13.08
N HIS A 115 -11.90 8.28 -11.83
CA HIS A 115 -10.73 7.53 -11.37
C HIS A 115 -11.13 6.20 -10.69
N ASP A 116 -12.05 5.47 -11.30
CA ASP A 116 -12.61 4.20 -10.81
C ASP A 116 -11.83 2.95 -11.30
N ARG A 117 -10.72 3.12 -12.04
CA ARG A 117 -9.99 2.05 -12.70
C ARG A 117 -8.54 1.95 -12.25
N GLY A 118 -7.94 0.78 -12.53
CA GLY A 118 -6.53 0.52 -12.20
C GLY A 118 -6.27 0.48 -10.71
N THR A 119 -5.18 1.07 -10.27
CA THR A 119 -4.74 1.05 -8.86
C THR A 119 -5.69 1.79 -7.91
N LYS A 120 -6.56 2.65 -8.43
CA LYS A 120 -7.47 3.47 -7.64
C LYS A 120 -8.83 2.80 -7.38
N PHE A 121 -9.16 1.77 -8.15
CA PHE A 121 -10.40 0.99 -8.01
C PHE A 121 -10.63 0.43 -6.60
N ARG A 122 -9.56 0.21 -5.84
CA ARG A 122 -9.61 -0.33 -4.49
C ARG A 122 -9.39 0.72 -3.40
N TRP A 123 -9.67 1.98 -3.68
CA TRP A 123 -9.53 3.04 -2.67
C TRP A 123 -10.49 2.82 -1.50
N GLU A 124 -11.75 2.56 -1.80
CA GLU A 124 -12.79 2.33 -0.77
C GLU A 124 -12.42 1.13 0.10
N GLY A 125 -12.42 1.35 1.41
CA GLY A 125 -12.00 0.37 2.41
C GLY A 125 -10.48 0.19 2.52
N SER A 126 -9.67 0.97 1.80
CA SER A 126 -8.21 0.97 1.98
C SER A 126 -7.81 1.45 3.37
N ALA A 127 -6.56 1.18 3.76
CA ALA A 127 -6.07 1.61 5.07
C ALA A 127 -6.07 3.14 5.25
N HIS A 128 -5.89 3.90 4.17
CA HIS A 128 -5.96 5.36 4.20
C HIS A 128 -7.40 5.86 4.23
N ASP A 129 -8.29 5.27 3.44
CA ASP A 129 -9.71 5.59 3.44
C ASP A 129 -10.34 5.30 4.82
N SER A 130 -10.09 4.14 5.39
CA SER A 130 -10.55 3.74 6.73
C SER A 130 -10.04 4.64 7.86
N ARG A 131 -9.00 5.44 7.61
CA ARG A 131 -8.46 6.45 8.52
C ARG A 131 -8.99 7.87 8.24
N GLY A 132 -9.98 8.00 7.37
CA GLY A 132 -10.63 9.26 7.05
C GLY A 132 -9.79 10.17 6.15
N LEU A 133 -8.90 9.62 5.33
CA LEU A 133 -8.22 10.38 4.29
C LEU A 133 -9.05 10.38 3.02
N ALA A 134 -8.86 11.42 2.20
CA ALA A 134 -9.45 11.53 0.88
C ALA A 134 -8.37 11.81 -0.17
N CYS A 135 -8.70 11.73 -1.45
CA CYS A 135 -7.75 11.94 -2.53
C CYS A 135 -6.97 13.25 -2.38
N GLN A 136 -7.67 14.33 -2.03
CA GLN A 136 -7.03 15.63 -1.79
C GLN A 136 -6.23 15.73 -0.49
N SER A 137 -6.18 14.71 0.33
CA SER A 137 -5.22 14.67 1.45
C SER A 137 -3.79 14.61 0.93
N CYS A 138 -3.60 13.97 -0.21
CA CYS A 138 -2.29 13.76 -0.85
C CYS A 138 -2.13 14.54 -2.15
N HIS A 139 -3.20 14.72 -2.93
CA HIS A 139 -3.17 15.34 -4.25
C HIS A 139 -3.70 16.78 -4.24
N SER A 140 -3.16 17.62 -5.12
CA SER A 140 -3.62 18.98 -5.38
C SER A 140 -4.02 19.13 -6.84
N ILE A 141 -5.32 19.39 -7.06
CA ILE A 141 -5.86 19.50 -8.42
C ILE A 141 -5.58 20.88 -9.04
N HIS A 142 -5.62 21.93 -8.23
CA HIS A 142 -5.45 23.30 -8.71
C HIS A 142 -3.99 23.70 -8.84
N LYS A 143 -3.14 23.27 -7.90
CA LYS A 143 -1.72 23.59 -7.87
C LYS A 143 -0.95 22.44 -7.24
N ALA A 144 -0.29 21.65 -8.06
CA ALA A 144 0.58 20.59 -7.58
C ALA A 144 2.00 21.14 -7.37
N GLU A 145 2.66 20.68 -6.32
CA GLU A 145 4.08 20.96 -6.07
C GLU A 145 4.96 19.85 -6.63
N GLY A 146 4.44 18.60 -6.62
CA GLY A 146 5.14 17.45 -7.19
C GLY A 146 4.99 17.34 -8.69
N GLU A 147 6.08 17.01 -9.37
CA GLU A 147 6.08 16.79 -10.82
C GLU A 147 5.22 15.59 -11.24
N LYS A 148 5.12 14.58 -10.36
CA LYS A 148 4.36 13.35 -10.60
C LYS A 148 3.06 13.33 -9.80
N ALA A 149 2.02 12.76 -10.40
CA ALA A 149 0.75 12.45 -9.75
C ALA A 149 0.06 13.62 -9.05
N GLN A 150 0.40 14.86 -9.35
CA GLN A 150 -0.16 16.07 -8.71
C GLN A 150 -0.09 16.03 -7.17
N LEU A 151 1.01 15.64 -6.60
CA LEU A 151 1.22 15.62 -5.16
C LEU A 151 1.28 17.05 -4.58
N LYS A 152 0.91 17.18 -3.32
CA LYS A 152 0.95 18.43 -2.56
C LYS A 152 2.36 18.86 -2.12
N THR A 153 3.33 17.97 -2.26
CA THR A 153 4.73 18.18 -1.88
C THR A 153 5.62 17.93 -3.08
N ALA A 154 6.83 18.46 -3.06
CA ALA A 154 7.78 18.30 -4.13
C ALA A 154 8.17 16.82 -4.37
N SER A 155 8.23 16.01 -3.32
CA SER A 155 8.51 14.59 -3.41
C SER A 155 7.46 13.73 -2.70
N GLU A 156 7.32 12.49 -3.15
CA GLU A 156 6.43 11.50 -2.53
C GLU A 156 6.85 11.20 -1.09
N SER A 157 8.15 11.09 -0.84
CA SER A 157 8.66 10.80 0.50
C SER A 157 8.33 11.92 1.50
N GLU A 158 8.44 13.18 1.10
CA GLU A 158 8.00 14.32 1.93
C GLU A 158 6.53 14.20 2.29
N LEU A 159 5.67 13.90 1.32
CA LEU A 159 4.25 13.69 1.56
C LEU A 159 4.00 12.59 2.59
N CYS A 160 4.55 11.41 2.35
CA CYS A 160 4.34 10.27 3.25
C CYS A 160 4.85 10.55 4.67
N PHE A 161 5.97 11.24 4.79
CA PHE A 161 6.59 11.57 6.06
C PHE A 161 5.83 12.65 6.85
N THR A 162 4.83 13.32 6.28
CA THR A 162 3.96 14.20 7.09
C THR A 162 3.26 13.44 8.20
N CYS A 163 2.88 12.18 7.95
CA CYS A 163 2.20 11.29 8.89
C CYS A 163 3.09 10.13 9.36
N HIS A 164 3.90 9.55 8.49
CA HIS A 164 4.72 8.36 8.78
C HIS A 164 6.08 8.71 9.40
N LYS A 165 6.07 9.46 10.52
CA LYS A 165 7.28 9.95 11.21
C LYS A 165 8.23 8.85 11.67
N GLN A 166 7.69 7.72 12.12
CA GLN A 166 8.50 6.56 12.51
C GLN A 166 9.29 6.01 11.32
N LYS A 167 8.67 5.93 10.15
CA LYS A 167 9.35 5.46 8.94
C LYS A 167 10.39 6.48 8.47
N GLN A 168 10.08 7.76 8.56
CA GLN A 168 11.06 8.82 8.33
C GLN A 168 12.31 8.59 9.17
N SER A 169 12.18 8.38 10.48
CA SER A 169 13.32 8.15 11.38
C SER A 169 14.10 6.89 11.04
N GLN A 170 13.45 5.85 10.54
CA GLN A 170 14.11 4.62 10.11
C GLN A 170 15.03 4.86 8.90
N PHE A 171 14.58 5.64 7.92
CA PHE A 171 15.39 5.99 6.75
C PHE A 171 16.59 6.89 7.05
N PHE A 172 16.68 7.46 8.25
CA PHE A 172 17.90 8.16 8.71
C PHE A 172 18.97 7.23 9.31
N ARG A 173 18.67 5.94 9.47
CA ARG A 173 19.65 4.97 9.96
C ARG A 173 20.73 4.68 8.91
N PRO A 174 21.92 4.20 9.32
CA PRO A 174 23.07 4.02 8.42
C PRO A 174 22.84 3.04 7.27
N SER A 175 21.99 2.04 7.46
CA SER A 175 21.69 1.03 6.46
C SER A 175 20.20 1.09 6.11
N HIS A 176 19.86 1.60 4.92
CA HIS A 176 18.49 1.81 4.45
C HIS A 176 18.42 1.71 2.93
N HIS A 177 17.22 1.54 2.39
CA HIS A 177 16.98 1.74 0.96
C HIS A 177 17.06 3.23 0.60
N PRO A 178 17.51 3.59 -0.62
CA PRO A 178 17.87 4.96 -0.99
C PRO A 178 16.65 5.84 -1.32
N ILE A 179 15.70 5.92 -0.40
CA ILE A 179 14.54 6.82 -0.45
C ILE A 179 14.97 8.27 -0.27
N ARG A 180 15.86 8.53 0.70
CA ARG A 180 16.39 9.88 0.98
C ARG A 180 17.22 10.43 -0.17
N GLU A 181 17.88 9.55 -0.88
CA GLU A 181 18.72 9.87 -2.03
C GLU A 181 17.90 10.05 -3.32
N GLY A 182 16.57 9.94 -3.24
CA GLY A 182 15.66 10.10 -4.37
C GLY A 182 15.77 9.02 -5.45
N LYS A 183 16.41 7.88 -5.14
CA LYS A 183 16.57 6.76 -6.08
C LYS A 183 15.41 5.78 -6.04
N MET A 184 14.63 5.81 -4.97
CA MET A 184 13.43 5.02 -4.77
C MET A 184 12.34 5.90 -4.14
N GLU A 185 11.10 5.52 -4.33
CA GLU A 185 9.91 6.13 -3.73
C GLU A 185 9.20 5.12 -2.84
N CYS A 186 8.34 5.59 -1.95
CA CYS A 186 7.56 4.69 -1.08
C CYS A 186 6.66 3.78 -1.92
N SER A 187 6.10 4.33 -3.02
CA SER A 187 5.27 3.61 -3.98
C SER A 187 6.02 2.55 -4.80
N THR A 188 7.35 2.53 -4.76
CA THR A 188 8.14 1.42 -5.34
C THR A 188 7.77 0.08 -4.69
N CYS A 189 7.41 0.10 -3.41
CA CYS A 189 7.03 -1.10 -2.66
C CYS A 189 5.57 -1.09 -2.19
N HIS A 190 4.97 0.08 -1.97
CA HIS A 190 3.65 0.24 -1.39
C HIS A 190 2.66 0.83 -2.38
N ASN A 191 1.43 0.33 -2.38
CA ASN A 191 0.33 0.97 -3.09
C ASN A 191 -0.61 1.68 -2.09
N PRO A 192 -0.53 3.02 -1.98
CA PRO A 192 -1.33 3.77 -1.01
C PRO A 192 -2.84 3.77 -1.31
N HIS A 193 -3.24 3.37 -2.52
CA HIS A 193 -4.64 3.34 -2.95
C HIS A 193 -5.29 1.96 -2.81
N ALA A 194 -4.53 0.90 -2.49
CA ALA A 194 -5.05 -0.46 -2.53
C ALA A 194 -5.55 -0.95 -1.18
N VAL A 195 -6.58 -1.77 -1.23
CA VAL A 195 -6.93 -2.70 -0.16
C VAL A 195 -6.10 -3.95 -0.37
N GLN A 196 -5.04 -4.10 0.39
CA GLN A 196 -4.36 -5.38 0.53
C GLN A 196 -4.16 -5.66 2.02
N GLU A 197 -4.37 -6.90 2.40
CA GLU A 197 -4.22 -7.29 3.79
C GLU A 197 -2.83 -6.92 4.31
N GLY A 198 -2.82 -6.06 5.32
CA GLY A 198 -1.68 -5.79 6.18
C GLY A 198 -0.79 -4.62 5.80
N LYS A 199 0.05 -4.70 4.78
CA LYS A 199 1.19 -3.76 4.64
C LYS A 199 1.17 -2.88 3.40
N LEU A 200 0.09 -2.87 2.63
CA LEU A 200 -0.04 -2.16 1.35
C LEU A 200 1.06 -2.50 0.32
N VAL A 201 1.72 -3.65 0.47
CA VAL A 201 2.71 -4.11 -0.49
C VAL A 201 2.02 -4.64 -1.73
N ASP A 202 2.46 -4.22 -2.89
CA ASP A 202 1.83 -4.50 -4.18
C ASP A 202 2.19 -5.92 -4.72
N GLN A 203 2.22 -6.90 -3.83
CA GLN A 203 2.46 -8.31 -4.16
C GLN A 203 1.74 -9.21 -3.15
N ALA A 204 1.39 -10.42 -3.56
CA ALA A 204 0.73 -11.42 -2.71
C ALA A 204 1.59 -11.80 -1.49
N ALA A 205 2.91 -11.78 -1.63
CA ALA A 205 3.85 -12.00 -0.54
C ALA A 205 4.94 -10.91 -0.55
N VAL A 206 5.37 -10.48 0.63
CA VAL A 206 6.44 -9.47 0.78
C VAL A 206 7.73 -9.91 0.10
N THR A 207 8.05 -11.20 0.19
CA THR A 207 9.24 -11.78 -0.43
C THR A 207 9.26 -11.63 -1.95
N GLU A 208 8.11 -11.77 -2.63
CA GLU A 208 8.00 -11.55 -4.07
C GLU A 208 8.32 -10.10 -4.44
N LYS A 209 7.92 -9.15 -3.62
CA LYS A 209 8.27 -7.73 -3.83
C LYS A 209 9.78 -7.48 -3.74
N CYS A 210 10.45 -8.16 -2.82
CA CYS A 210 11.90 -8.06 -2.72
C CYS A 210 12.60 -8.62 -3.97
N TYR A 211 12.08 -9.70 -4.51
CA TYR A 211 12.66 -10.36 -5.69
C TYR A 211 12.54 -9.57 -6.99
N GLU A 212 11.68 -8.56 -7.07
CA GLU A 212 11.63 -7.67 -8.25
C GLU A 212 12.98 -6.99 -8.51
N CYS A 213 13.75 -6.70 -7.44
CA CYS A 213 15.07 -6.08 -7.52
C CYS A 213 16.19 -7.02 -7.06
N HIS A 214 15.91 -7.95 -6.13
CA HIS A 214 16.86 -8.91 -5.57
C HIS A 214 16.65 -10.32 -6.14
N ALA A 215 16.51 -10.42 -7.46
CA ALA A 215 16.23 -11.66 -8.16
C ALA A 215 17.28 -12.77 -7.88
N GLU A 216 18.53 -12.38 -7.61
CA GLU A 216 19.62 -13.31 -7.30
C GLU A 216 19.44 -14.05 -5.96
N LYS A 217 18.50 -13.61 -5.11
CA LYS A 217 18.16 -14.28 -3.84
C LYS A 217 16.97 -15.23 -3.96
N ARG A 218 16.29 -15.26 -5.13
CA ARG A 218 15.07 -16.05 -5.32
C ARG A 218 15.31 -17.55 -5.38
N GLY A 219 16.41 -17.96 -5.93
CA GLY A 219 16.63 -19.38 -6.26
C GLY A 219 15.96 -19.80 -7.60
N PRO A 220 15.67 -21.08 -7.79
CA PRO A 220 15.80 -22.16 -6.81
C PRO A 220 17.25 -22.51 -6.49
N PHE A 221 17.52 -22.82 -5.23
CA PHE A 221 18.81 -23.31 -4.79
C PHE A 221 18.72 -24.80 -4.42
N LEU A 222 19.79 -25.52 -4.65
CA LEU A 222 19.88 -26.93 -4.23
C LEU A 222 19.77 -27.05 -2.69
N TRP A 223 20.34 -26.09 -2.00
CA TRP A 223 20.29 -25.98 -0.54
C TRP A 223 19.64 -24.65 -0.16
N GLU A 224 18.39 -24.71 0.22
CA GLU A 224 17.61 -23.53 0.64
C GLU A 224 17.66 -23.35 2.14
N HIS A 225 17.75 -22.10 2.58
CA HIS A 225 17.56 -21.71 3.98
C HIS A 225 16.10 -21.31 4.17
N VAL A 226 15.37 -22.11 4.92
CA VAL A 226 13.91 -22.01 5.05
C VAL A 226 13.42 -20.58 5.39
N PRO A 227 13.98 -19.87 6.39
CA PRO A 227 13.54 -18.51 6.71
C PRO A 227 13.69 -17.51 5.56
N VAL A 228 14.68 -17.71 4.68
CA VAL A 228 14.89 -16.85 3.50
C VAL A 228 13.78 -17.03 2.48
N ARG A 229 13.35 -18.28 2.28
CA ARG A 229 12.26 -18.60 1.37
C ARG A 229 10.90 -18.09 1.89
N GLU A 230 10.71 -18.11 3.20
CA GLU A 230 9.44 -17.77 3.82
C GLU A 230 9.22 -16.26 3.91
N ASP A 231 10.15 -15.53 4.52
CA ASP A 231 10.02 -14.07 4.71
C ASP A 231 11.39 -13.40 4.90
N CYS A 232 11.76 -12.55 3.94
CA CYS A 232 12.97 -11.73 4.02
C CYS A 232 13.01 -10.86 5.29
N MET A 233 11.83 -10.44 5.75
CA MET A 233 11.69 -9.61 6.95
C MET A 233 11.92 -10.37 8.26
N THR A 234 12.12 -11.68 8.22
CA THR A 234 12.61 -12.42 9.40
C THR A 234 13.96 -11.87 9.87
N CYS A 235 14.82 -11.49 8.93
CA CYS A 235 16.17 -11.00 9.18
C CYS A 235 16.34 -9.50 8.90
N HIS A 236 15.64 -8.96 7.91
CA HIS A 236 15.84 -7.59 7.41
C HIS A 236 14.74 -6.62 7.84
N GLU A 237 15.12 -5.33 8.01
CA GLU A 237 14.21 -4.20 8.21
C GLU A 237 14.33 -3.26 7.00
N PRO A 238 13.39 -3.31 6.05
CA PRO A 238 13.54 -2.64 4.74
C PRO A 238 13.54 -1.12 4.81
N HIS A 239 12.99 -0.52 5.86
CA HIS A 239 12.94 0.93 6.02
C HIS A 239 14.24 1.50 6.60
N GLY A 240 15.05 0.67 7.23
CA GLY A 240 16.35 1.06 7.74
C GLY A 240 16.71 0.48 9.11
N SER A 241 17.97 0.18 9.27
CA SER A 241 18.57 -0.42 10.46
C SER A 241 19.89 0.26 10.84
N ASN A 242 20.24 0.16 12.12
CA ASN A 242 21.57 0.53 12.61
C ASN A 242 22.64 -0.52 12.29
N HIS A 243 22.23 -1.66 11.73
CA HIS A 243 23.12 -2.76 11.38
C HIS A 243 23.28 -2.85 9.87
N MET A 244 24.49 -3.18 9.41
CA MET A 244 24.80 -3.37 8.01
C MET A 244 23.80 -4.34 7.34
N LYS A 245 23.58 -4.17 6.04
CA LYS A 245 22.64 -4.98 5.25
C LYS A 245 21.20 -4.93 5.77
N MET A 246 20.83 -3.87 6.46
CA MET A 246 19.50 -3.68 7.06
C MET A 246 19.07 -4.84 7.98
N LEU A 247 20.00 -5.46 8.70
CA LEU A 247 19.67 -6.53 9.62
C LEU A 247 18.90 -5.98 10.83
N LYS A 248 17.87 -6.71 11.29
CA LYS A 248 17.10 -6.34 12.49
C LYS A 248 17.95 -6.41 13.76
N VAL A 249 18.88 -7.35 13.80
CA VAL A 249 19.78 -7.58 14.91
C VAL A 249 21.18 -7.85 14.35
N LYS A 250 22.21 -7.39 15.04
CA LYS A 250 23.60 -7.63 14.66
C LYS A 250 23.95 -9.11 14.76
N GLU A 251 24.71 -9.62 13.79
CA GLU A 251 25.34 -10.92 13.90
C GLU A 251 26.41 -10.94 15.03
N PRO A 252 26.59 -12.04 15.76
CA PRO A 252 25.96 -13.37 15.59
C PRO A 252 24.56 -13.49 16.19
N PHE A 253 24.09 -12.54 16.97
CA PHE A 253 22.84 -12.62 17.75
C PHE A 253 21.60 -12.85 16.89
N LEU A 254 21.59 -12.33 15.65
CA LEU A 254 20.51 -12.60 14.71
C LEU A 254 20.37 -14.10 14.45
N CYS A 255 21.46 -14.77 14.16
CA CYS A 255 21.49 -16.21 13.84
C CYS A 255 21.16 -17.06 15.08
N GLN A 256 21.65 -16.64 16.25
CA GLN A 256 21.44 -17.33 17.51
C GLN A 256 19.99 -17.33 18.00
N ARG A 257 19.12 -16.52 17.41
CA ARG A 257 17.67 -16.56 17.69
C ARG A 257 17.02 -17.90 17.32
N CYS A 258 17.64 -18.61 16.38
CA CYS A 258 17.17 -19.91 15.90
C CYS A 258 18.24 -20.99 16.04
N HIS A 259 19.52 -20.62 15.91
CA HIS A 259 20.66 -21.52 15.99
C HIS A 259 21.34 -21.41 17.36
N SER A 260 20.61 -21.79 18.40
CA SER A 260 21.11 -21.81 19.79
C SER A 260 22.03 -23.00 20.05
N ASP A 261 21.83 -24.09 19.33
CA ASP A 261 22.63 -25.32 19.46
C ASP A 261 23.43 -25.54 18.16
N THR A 262 24.73 -25.33 18.22
CA THR A 262 25.64 -25.45 17.09
C THR A 262 26.78 -26.40 17.42
N ARG A 263 27.37 -27.00 16.37
CA ARG A 263 28.52 -27.93 16.52
C ARG A 263 29.83 -27.24 16.92
N HIS A 264 29.86 -25.95 16.91
CA HIS A 264 30.96 -25.12 17.40
C HIS A 264 30.43 -24.00 18.31
N PRO A 265 31.26 -23.40 19.16
CA PRO A 265 30.80 -22.35 20.09
C PRO A 265 30.17 -21.20 19.33
N GLY A 266 28.85 -21.08 19.41
CA GLY A 266 28.06 -19.99 18.83
C GLY A 266 27.78 -18.88 19.82
N THR A 267 28.07 -19.09 21.11
CA THR A 267 27.76 -18.17 22.21
C THR A 267 29.00 -17.77 22.99
N LEU A 268 28.93 -16.59 23.63
CA LEU A 268 29.97 -16.08 24.51
C LEU A 268 30.11 -16.86 25.84
N TYR A 269 29.14 -17.72 26.16
CA TYR A 269 28.97 -18.33 27.47
C TYR A 269 29.32 -19.81 27.52
N ASP A 270 29.84 -20.36 26.45
CA ASP A 270 30.30 -21.75 26.47
C ASP A 270 31.68 -21.81 27.14
N GLN A 271 31.66 -21.90 28.49
CA GLN A 271 32.87 -21.92 29.31
C GLN A 271 33.76 -23.13 29.06
N ALA A 272 33.21 -24.23 28.57
CA ALA A 272 33.94 -25.49 28.37
C ALA A 272 34.95 -25.41 27.20
N GLN A 273 34.84 -24.41 26.34
CA GLN A 273 35.60 -24.34 25.11
C GLN A 273 36.31 -22.98 24.87
N LEU A 274 36.53 -22.22 25.94
CA LEU A 274 37.36 -21.00 25.88
C LEU A 274 38.84 -21.33 25.70
N THR A 275 39.15 -22.15 24.71
CA THR A 275 40.51 -22.35 24.23
C THR A 275 40.92 -21.26 23.24
N ASN A 276 42.21 -21.12 22.91
CA ASN A 276 42.68 -20.14 21.92
C ASN A 276 41.93 -20.23 20.56
N ASP A 277 41.39 -21.38 20.20
CA ASP A 277 40.63 -21.58 18.97
C ASP A 277 39.23 -21.00 19.09
N SER A 278 38.61 -21.01 20.25
CA SER A 278 37.27 -20.41 20.51
C SER A 278 37.30 -18.89 20.36
N ASN A 279 38.43 -18.22 20.68
CA ASN A 279 38.56 -16.78 20.51
C ASN A 279 38.43 -16.30 19.07
N ARG A 280 38.59 -17.20 18.11
CA ARG A 280 38.35 -16.90 16.66
C ARG A 280 36.87 -16.92 16.28
N LEU A 281 36.02 -17.54 17.06
CA LEU A 281 34.60 -17.74 16.77
C LEU A 281 33.71 -16.80 17.60
N ILE A 282 34.13 -16.45 18.82
CA ILE A 282 33.36 -15.63 19.75
C ILE A 282 33.19 -14.22 19.20
N GLY A 283 31.92 -13.76 19.17
CA GLY A 283 31.56 -12.41 18.74
C GLY A 283 31.74 -12.11 17.26
N ARG A 284 32.12 -13.09 16.46
CA ARG A 284 32.25 -12.93 15.01
C ARG A 284 30.92 -13.11 14.30
N SER A 285 30.81 -12.50 13.12
CA SER A 285 29.67 -12.71 12.22
C SER A 285 29.70 -14.14 11.68
N CYS A 286 28.57 -14.82 11.77
CA CYS A 286 28.40 -16.16 11.22
C CYS A 286 28.64 -16.19 9.70
N THR A 287 28.28 -15.11 9.03
CA THR A 287 28.46 -14.96 7.57
C THR A 287 29.92 -14.78 7.14
N ASN A 288 30.88 -14.65 8.07
CA ASN A 288 32.30 -14.71 7.71
C ASN A 288 32.68 -16.11 7.17
N CYS A 289 31.98 -17.15 7.61
CA CYS A 289 32.18 -18.52 7.14
C CYS A 289 30.95 -19.01 6.36
N HIS A 290 29.72 -18.76 6.83
CA HIS A 290 28.47 -19.15 6.21
C HIS A 290 27.99 -18.07 5.22
N GLN A 291 28.73 -17.88 4.12
CA GLN A 291 28.54 -16.72 3.24
C GLN A 291 27.24 -16.78 2.41
N THR A 292 26.78 -17.99 2.08
CA THR A 292 25.63 -18.19 1.18
C THR A 292 24.36 -18.53 1.92
N VAL A 293 24.12 -17.84 3.05
CA VAL A 293 22.95 -18.05 3.92
C VAL A 293 21.61 -17.88 3.19
N HIS A 294 21.56 -17.17 2.07
CA HIS A 294 20.35 -17.03 1.25
C HIS A 294 20.03 -18.25 0.38
N GLY A 295 20.96 -19.18 0.27
CA GLY A 295 20.85 -20.40 -0.53
C GLY A 295 22.14 -20.68 -1.29
N SER A 296 22.39 -21.94 -1.58
CA SER A 296 23.62 -22.39 -2.26
C SER A 296 23.36 -23.55 -3.20
N ASN A 297 24.09 -23.57 -4.32
CA ASN A 297 24.18 -24.70 -5.21
C ASN A 297 25.53 -25.43 -5.06
N HIS A 298 26.34 -25.02 -4.08
CA HIS A 298 27.70 -25.58 -3.89
C HIS A 298 27.64 -26.93 -3.15
N PRO A 299 28.55 -27.86 -3.45
CA PRO A 299 28.65 -29.19 -2.81
C PRO A 299 28.86 -29.16 -1.28
N SER A 300 29.27 -28.00 -0.70
CA SER A 300 29.35 -27.83 0.77
C SER A 300 27.99 -28.01 1.47
N GLY A 301 26.91 -28.03 0.71
CA GLY A 301 25.60 -28.38 1.19
C GLY A 301 25.02 -27.38 2.17
N ARG A 302 24.33 -27.89 3.18
CA ARG A 302 23.61 -27.13 4.21
C ARG A 302 24.48 -26.27 5.11
N THR A 303 25.78 -26.31 4.97
CA THR A 303 26.69 -25.48 5.75
C THR A 303 26.81 -24.04 5.20
N TYR A 304 26.36 -23.83 3.98
CA TYR A 304 26.34 -22.48 3.33
C TYR A 304 27.71 -21.78 3.32
N LEU A 305 28.79 -22.53 3.22
CA LEU A 305 30.15 -22.00 3.27
C LEU A 305 30.54 -21.25 1.99
N ARG A 306 29.89 -21.55 0.88
CA ARG A 306 30.07 -20.92 -0.43
C ARG A 306 28.76 -20.92 -1.24
#